data_7861237da8cef0562bdc748f990d79b5
#
_entry.id   7861237da8cef0562bdc748f990d79b5
#
_cell.length_a   1.000
_cell.length_b   1.000
_cell.length_c   1.000
_cell.angle_alpha   90.00
_cell.angle_beta   90.00
_cell.angle_gamma   90.00
#
_symmetry.space_group_name_H-M   'P 1'
#
loop_
_entity.id
_entity.type
_entity.pdbx_description
1 polymer ?
#
loop_
_entity_poly.entity_id
_entity_poly.type
_entity_poly.pdbx_seq_one_letter_code
_entity_poly.pdbx_strand_id
1 'polypeptide(L)'
;EEAETAKSRVAELKEVNKTLQTEMDQAAEDMQNLLYTIPNVPYDEVPEGVGAEDNVVEKMGGMETELPKDALPHWELTKKYDLIDFELGVKITGAGFPVYKGKGARLQRALISFFLDAAREAGYLEIQPPYVVNAASGYGTGQLPDKEGQMYHCNEDDLYLIPTAEVPVTNLYRDVIFNESDLPIKNTAYSACFRREAGSYGKDVRGLNRLHQFDKVEIVQI
;
A
#
# COMPACT_ATOMS: atom_id res chain seq x y z
N GLU A 1 18.48 -12.94 60.85
CA GLU A 1 17.40 -11.93 60.94
C GLU A 1 17.54 -10.86 59.85
N GLU A 2 18.66 -10.12 59.78
CA GLU A 2 18.88 -9.10 58.69
C GLU A 2 18.86 -9.66 57.29
N ALA A 3 19.46 -10.84 57.08
CA ALA A 3 19.47 -11.52 55.77
C ALA A 3 18.07 -11.96 55.33
N GLU A 4 17.21 -12.35 56.23
CA GLU A 4 15.84 -12.76 55.98
C GLU A 4 14.94 -11.56 55.64
N THR A 5 15.12 -10.48 56.37
CA THR A 5 14.46 -9.20 56.09
C THR A 5 14.86 -8.63 54.71
N ALA A 6 16.14 -8.72 54.38
CA ALA A 6 16.63 -8.30 53.06
C ALA A 6 16.05 -9.17 51.91
N LYS A 7 15.96 -10.48 52.08
CA LYS A 7 15.34 -11.37 51.11
C LYS A 7 13.85 -11.07 50.91
N SER A 8 13.11 -10.87 52.01
CA SER A 8 11.70 -10.48 51.94
C SER A 8 11.50 -9.14 51.21
N ARG A 9 12.34 -8.17 51.49
CA ARG A 9 12.29 -6.87 50.81
C ARG A 9 12.61 -6.97 49.32
N VAL A 10 13.60 -7.80 48.95
CA VAL A 10 13.91 -8.03 47.52
C VAL A 10 12.75 -8.72 46.81
N ALA A 11 12.08 -9.70 47.46
CA ALA A 11 10.91 -10.34 46.87
C ALA A 11 9.75 -9.34 46.66
N GLU A 12 9.45 -8.52 47.66
CA GLU A 12 8.45 -7.45 47.55
C GLU A 12 8.76 -6.48 46.41
N LEU A 13 10.02 -5.99 46.35
CA LEU A 13 10.44 -5.08 45.28
C LEU A 13 10.37 -5.71 43.87
N LYS A 14 10.64 -7.01 43.76
CA LYS A 14 10.46 -7.73 42.47
C LYS A 14 9.01 -7.73 42.01
N GLU A 15 8.06 -8.00 42.90
CA GLU A 15 6.63 -7.98 42.56
C GLU A 15 6.16 -6.57 42.22
N VAL A 16 6.56 -5.57 42.97
CA VAL A 16 6.26 -4.15 42.68
C VAL A 16 6.82 -3.77 41.29
N ASN A 17 8.08 -4.14 41.01
CA ASN A 17 8.72 -3.82 39.73
C ASN A 17 8.03 -4.53 38.56
N LYS A 18 7.60 -5.76 38.76
CA LYS A 18 6.84 -6.50 37.76
C LYS A 18 5.48 -5.85 37.44
N THR A 19 4.78 -5.41 38.47
CA THR A 19 3.50 -4.70 38.32
C THR A 19 3.69 -3.38 37.59
N LEU A 20 4.65 -2.56 37.99
CA LEU A 20 4.98 -1.29 37.36
C LEU A 20 5.42 -1.48 35.88
N GLN A 21 6.18 -2.52 35.61
CA GLN A 21 6.56 -2.84 34.21
C GLN A 21 5.33 -3.15 33.35
N THR A 22 4.40 -3.96 33.86
CA THR A 22 3.16 -4.28 33.16
C THR A 22 2.30 -3.04 32.91
N GLU A 23 2.18 -2.16 33.91
CA GLU A 23 1.45 -0.88 33.78
C GLU A 23 2.11 0.05 32.75
N MET A 24 3.42 0.10 32.76
CA MET A 24 4.19 0.91 31.80
C MET A 24 4.03 0.40 30.38
N ASP A 25 4.13 -0.93 30.17
CA ASP A 25 3.96 -1.56 28.86
C ASP A 25 2.54 -1.32 28.32
N GLN A 26 1.51 -1.46 29.18
CA GLN A 26 0.13 -1.18 28.79
C GLN A 26 -0.08 0.31 28.45
N ALA A 27 0.46 1.22 29.23
CA ALA A 27 0.36 2.65 28.95
C ALA A 27 1.08 3.03 27.64
N ALA A 28 2.20 2.40 27.34
CA ALA A 28 2.91 2.58 26.07
C ALA A 28 2.10 2.06 24.89
N GLU A 29 1.46 0.90 25.02
CA GLU A 29 0.57 0.33 23.98
C GLU A 29 -0.65 1.23 23.75
N ASP A 30 -1.32 1.67 24.81
CA ASP A 30 -2.48 2.56 24.75
C ASP A 30 -2.12 3.89 24.08
N MET A 31 -0.98 4.47 24.44
CA MET A 31 -0.47 5.68 23.80
C MET A 31 -0.21 5.48 22.31
N GLN A 32 0.44 4.38 21.94
CA GLN A 32 0.73 4.08 20.52
C GLN A 32 -0.56 3.89 19.72
N ASN A 33 -1.54 3.16 20.27
CA ASN A 33 -2.84 2.97 19.64
C ASN A 33 -3.58 4.31 19.48
N LEU A 34 -3.48 5.22 20.43
CA LEU A 34 -4.06 6.56 20.32
C LEU A 34 -3.36 7.38 19.22
N LEU A 35 -2.02 7.32 19.12
CA LEU A 35 -1.25 8.01 18.09
C LEU A 35 -1.67 7.55 16.68
N TYR A 36 -1.96 6.28 16.46
CA TYR A 36 -2.46 5.76 15.17
C TYR A 36 -3.83 6.32 14.77
N THR A 37 -4.58 6.94 15.69
CA THR A 37 -5.87 7.55 15.36
C THR A 37 -5.76 9.03 14.97
N ILE A 38 -4.62 9.65 15.21
CA ILE A 38 -4.41 11.08 14.94
C ILE A 38 -4.16 11.25 13.43
N PRO A 39 -4.96 12.06 12.73
CA PRO A 39 -4.73 12.31 11.30
C PRO A 39 -3.45 13.14 11.12
N ASN A 40 -2.83 12.98 9.94
CA ASN A 40 -1.66 13.79 9.60
C ASN A 40 -2.04 15.26 9.39
N VAL A 41 -1.09 16.17 9.64
CA VAL A 41 -1.27 17.60 9.37
C VAL A 41 -1.19 17.81 7.85
N PRO A 42 -2.22 18.41 7.21
CA PRO A 42 -2.16 18.75 5.82
C PRO A 42 -1.12 19.84 5.56
N TYR A 43 -0.62 19.90 4.32
CA TYR A 43 0.22 21.01 3.87
C TYR A 43 -0.59 22.31 3.80
N ASP A 44 0.05 23.44 4.09
CA ASP A 44 -0.64 24.75 4.24
C ASP A 44 -1.40 25.21 2.97
N GLU A 45 -0.99 24.73 1.79
CA GLU A 45 -1.66 25.07 0.51
C GLU A 45 -2.86 24.16 0.21
N VAL A 46 -3.13 23.13 1.02
CA VAL A 46 -4.30 22.26 0.84
C VAL A 46 -5.56 23.06 1.20
N PRO A 47 -6.51 23.22 0.27
CA PRO A 47 -7.75 23.95 0.55
C PRO A 47 -8.61 23.22 1.57
N GLU A 48 -9.33 23.96 2.40
CA GLU A 48 -10.36 23.40 3.25
C GLU A 48 -11.50 22.86 2.39
N GLY A 49 -12.01 21.67 2.72
CA GLY A 49 -13.09 21.02 2.00
C GLY A 49 -13.68 19.85 2.75
N VAL A 50 -14.87 19.41 2.33
CA VAL A 50 -15.61 18.28 2.90
C VAL A 50 -15.78 17.11 1.92
N GLY A 51 -15.45 17.33 0.64
CA GLY A 51 -15.58 16.33 -0.40
C GLY A 51 -14.71 16.60 -1.64
N ALA A 52 -14.77 15.69 -2.59
CA ALA A 52 -13.97 15.76 -3.82
C ALA A 52 -14.32 16.98 -4.69
N GLU A 53 -15.52 17.52 -4.54
CA GLU A 53 -15.99 18.75 -5.23
C GLU A 53 -15.26 20.01 -4.78
N ASP A 54 -14.65 19.99 -3.62
CA ASP A 54 -13.87 21.11 -3.08
C ASP A 54 -12.41 21.11 -3.57
N ASN A 55 -12.00 20.06 -4.30
CA ASN A 55 -10.64 19.95 -4.82
C ASN A 55 -10.38 21.04 -5.88
N VAL A 56 -9.27 21.73 -5.75
CA VAL A 56 -8.80 22.73 -6.69
C VAL A 56 -7.87 22.09 -7.72
N VAL A 57 -8.11 22.38 -9.01
CA VAL A 57 -7.24 21.91 -10.09
C VAL A 57 -6.03 22.83 -10.18
N GLU A 58 -4.87 22.36 -9.70
CA GLU A 58 -3.63 23.13 -9.68
C GLU A 58 -2.99 23.28 -11.09
N LYS A 59 -3.13 22.22 -11.92
CA LYS A 59 -2.50 22.23 -13.24
C LYS A 59 -3.28 21.38 -14.23
N MET A 60 -3.48 21.90 -15.39
CA MET A 60 -3.97 21.19 -16.57
C MET A 60 -2.87 21.15 -17.63
N GLY A 61 -2.78 20.05 -18.38
CA GLY A 61 -1.77 19.91 -19.43
C GLY A 61 -2.05 18.72 -20.35
N GLY A 62 -1.30 18.65 -21.45
CA GLY A 62 -1.49 17.67 -22.51
C GLY A 62 -2.33 18.23 -23.67
N MET A 63 -2.49 17.42 -24.72
CA MET A 63 -3.41 17.73 -25.82
C MET A 63 -4.81 17.20 -25.46
N GLU A 64 -5.81 18.06 -25.58
CA GLU A 64 -7.20 17.59 -25.56
C GLU A 64 -7.43 16.65 -26.74
N THR A 65 -7.83 15.42 -26.44
CA THR A 65 -8.18 14.43 -27.45
C THR A 65 -9.70 14.36 -27.56
N GLU A 66 -10.23 14.80 -28.69
CA GLU A 66 -11.64 14.57 -29.01
C GLU A 66 -11.84 13.11 -29.39
N LEU A 67 -12.56 12.37 -28.54
CA LEU A 67 -12.95 11.01 -28.87
C LEU A 67 -14.10 11.02 -29.89
N PRO A 68 -14.10 10.08 -30.86
CA PRO A 68 -15.25 9.87 -31.74
C PRO A 68 -16.53 9.62 -30.92
N LYS A 69 -17.68 10.05 -31.45
CA LYS A 69 -18.98 9.86 -30.77
C LYS A 69 -19.33 8.37 -30.53
N ASP A 70 -18.76 7.49 -31.33
CA ASP A 70 -18.91 6.03 -31.28
C ASP A 70 -17.71 5.33 -30.60
N ALA A 71 -16.89 6.06 -29.86
CA ALA A 71 -15.76 5.50 -29.12
C ALA A 71 -16.23 4.41 -28.13
N LEU A 72 -15.62 3.25 -28.25
CA LEU A 72 -15.95 2.10 -27.40
C LEU A 72 -15.19 2.19 -26.07
N PRO A 73 -15.82 1.85 -24.95
CA PRO A 73 -15.13 1.76 -23.68
C PRO A 73 -14.13 0.58 -23.68
N HIS A 74 -13.14 0.65 -22.78
CA HIS A 74 -12.04 -0.32 -22.76
C HIS A 74 -12.50 -1.78 -22.61
N TRP A 75 -13.54 -2.09 -21.85
CA TRP A 75 -14.06 -3.45 -21.70
C TRP A 75 -14.66 -4.01 -22.99
N GLU A 76 -15.17 -3.17 -23.90
CA GLU A 76 -15.60 -3.59 -25.24
C GLU A 76 -14.43 -3.74 -26.19
N LEU A 77 -13.43 -2.84 -26.11
CA LEU A 77 -12.20 -2.94 -26.89
C LEU A 77 -11.42 -4.21 -26.54
N THR A 78 -11.28 -4.51 -25.26
CA THR A 78 -10.56 -5.72 -24.81
C THR A 78 -11.27 -7.00 -25.26
N LYS A 79 -12.59 -7.01 -25.29
CA LYS A 79 -13.38 -8.11 -25.84
C LYS A 79 -13.24 -8.21 -27.36
N LYS A 80 -13.38 -7.08 -28.08
CA LYS A 80 -13.27 -7.01 -29.53
C LYS A 80 -11.94 -7.53 -30.06
N TYR A 81 -10.86 -7.26 -29.37
CA TYR A 81 -9.50 -7.65 -29.76
C TYR A 81 -8.96 -8.87 -29.01
N ASP A 82 -9.79 -9.53 -28.20
CA ASP A 82 -9.44 -10.70 -27.36
C ASP A 82 -8.17 -10.48 -26.52
N LEU A 83 -8.12 -9.35 -25.81
CA LEU A 83 -6.96 -8.93 -25.02
C LEU A 83 -7.07 -9.33 -23.55
N ILE A 84 -8.28 -9.25 -22.99
CA ILE A 84 -8.57 -9.52 -21.58
C ILE A 84 -9.88 -10.29 -21.48
N ASP A 85 -9.89 -11.32 -20.66
CA ASP A 85 -11.04 -12.15 -20.39
C ASP A 85 -11.43 -12.05 -18.90
N PHE A 86 -12.50 -11.34 -18.63
CA PHE A 86 -13.02 -11.15 -17.29
C PHE A 86 -13.80 -12.37 -16.79
N GLU A 87 -14.44 -13.13 -17.69
CA GLU A 87 -15.21 -14.31 -17.31
C GLU A 87 -14.31 -15.46 -16.86
N LEU A 88 -13.16 -15.65 -17.50
CA LEU A 88 -12.14 -16.58 -17.04
C LEU A 88 -11.58 -16.18 -15.68
N GLY A 89 -11.42 -14.90 -15.42
CA GLY A 89 -11.00 -14.40 -14.11
C GLY A 89 -12.01 -14.75 -13.02
N VAL A 90 -13.29 -14.53 -13.28
CA VAL A 90 -14.38 -14.95 -12.37
C VAL A 90 -14.36 -16.46 -12.13
N LYS A 91 -14.13 -17.27 -13.17
CA LYS A 91 -14.06 -18.72 -13.05
C LYS A 91 -12.90 -19.21 -12.16
N ILE A 92 -11.74 -18.54 -12.23
CA ILE A 92 -10.53 -18.96 -11.51
C ILE A 92 -10.55 -18.47 -10.05
N THR A 93 -10.96 -17.22 -9.83
CA THR A 93 -10.80 -16.55 -8.54
C THR A 93 -12.09 -15.83 -8.10
N GLY A 94 -12.64 -14.98 -8.95
CA GLY A 94 -13.80 -14.14 -8.65
C GLY A 94 -13.79 -12.86 -9.49
N ALA A 95 -14.79 -12.01 -9.29
CA ALA A 95 -14.85 -10.70 -9.93
C ALA A 95 -13.65 -9.84 -9.51
N GLY A 96 -13.18 -8.97 -10.41
CA GLY A 96 -12.02 -8.11 -10.14
C GLY A 96 -10.64 -8.73 -10.34
N PHE A 97 -10.58 -9.95 -10.91
CA PHE A 97 -9.34 -10.65 -11.29
C PHE A 97 -9.33 -10.92 -12.80
N PRO A 98 -8.84 -10.01 -13.64
CA PRO A 98 -8.83 -10.16 -15.08
C PRO A 98 -7.78 -11.17 -15.55
N VAL A 99 -8.05 -11.88 -16.66
CA VAL A 99 -7.08 -12.73 -17.35
C VAL A 99 -6.61 -12.04 -18.62
N TYR A 100 -5.37 -11.61 -18.66
CA TYR A 100 -4.76 -11.04 -19.86
C TYR A 100 -4.37 -12.14 -20.82
N LYS A 101 -4.67 -11.97 -22.12
CA LYS A 101 -4.48 -12.99 -23.14
C LYS A 101 -3.66 -12.47 -24.33
N GLY A 102 -2.85 -13.33 -24.89
CA GLY A 102 -2.16 -13.09 -26.16
C GLY A 102 -1.48 -11.72 -26.26
N LYS A 103 -2.00 -10.86 -27.14
CA LYS A 103 -1.49 -9.50 -27.34
C LYS A 103 -1.71 -8.60 -26.10
N GLY A 104 -2.78 -8.83 -25.31
CA GLY A 104 -3.05 -8.10 -24.07
C GLY A 104 -1.97 -8.38 -23.01
N ALA A 105 -1.62 -9.64 -22.77
CA ALA A 105 -0.56 -10.02 -21.86
C ALA A 105 0.83 -9.49 -22.33
N ARG A 106 1.07 -9.49 -23.64
CA ARG A 106 2.29 -8.92 -24.21
C ARG A 106 2.36 -7.41 -24.01
N LEU A 107 1.25 -6.69 -24.22
CA LEU A 107 1.16 -5.24 -24.01
C LEU A 107 1.41 -4.87 -22.56
N GLN A 108 0.76 -5.57 -21.60
CA GLN A 108 0.97 -5.37 -20.18
C GLN A 108 2.46 -5.49 -19.79
N ARG A 109 3.12 -6.59 -20.22
CA ARG A 109 4.54 -6.77 -19.97
C ARG A 109 5.41 -5.69 -20.62
N ALA A 110 5.05 -5.25 -21.83
CA ALA A 110 5.78 -4.18 -22.52
C ALA A 110 5.65 -2.84 -21.77
N LEU A 111 4.48 -2.53 -21.23
CA LEU A 111 4.27 -1.32 -20.41
C LEU A 111 5.06 -1.38 -19.10
N ILE A 112 5.10 -2.52 -18.42
CA ILE A 112 5.91 -2.71 -17.21
C ILE A 112 7.38 -2.44 -17.52
N SER A 113 7.92 -3.05 -18.59
CA SER A 113 9.31 -2.82 -19.00
C SER A 113 9.57 -1.37 -19.36
N PHE A 114 8.67 -0.73 -20.10
CA PHE A 114 8.78 0.67 -20.46
C PHE A 114 8.85 1.60 -19.24
N PHE A 115 7.97 1.40 -18.24
CA PHE A 115 7.97 2.23 -17.05
C PHE A 115 9.20 2.02 -16.17
N LEU A 116 9.70 0.78 -16.05
CA LEU A 116 10.93 0.49 -15.33
C LEU A 116 12.15 1.12 -16.03
N ASP A 117 12.25 1.01 -17.36
CA ASP A 117 13.32 1.62 -18.12
C ASP A 117 13.28 3.16 -18.01
N ALA A 118 12.11 3.78 -18.12
CA ALA A 118 11.95 5.22 -17.95
C ALA A 118 12.34 5.69 -16.54
N ALA A 119 11.96 4.95 -15.49
CA ALA A 119 12.35 5.25 -14.12
C ALA A 119 13.86 5.14 -13.93
N ARG A 120 14.48 4.09 -14.48
CA ARG A 120 15.94 3.91 -14.44
C ARG A 120 16.68 5.05 -15.16
N GLU A 121 16.21 5.49 -16.32
CA GLU A 121 16.76 6.64 -17.05
C GLU A 121 16.63 7.94 -16.25
N ALA A 122 15.59 8.07 -15.42
CA ALA A 122 15.41 9.19 -14.48
C ALA A 122 16.23 9.05 -13.18
N GLY A 123 17.10 8.03 -13.08
CA GLY A 123 18.02 7.83 -11.97
C GLY A 123 17.46 7.09 -10.77
N TYR A 124 16.36 6.34 -10.95
CA TYR A 124 15.82 5.46 -9.91
C TYR A 124 16.52 4.09 -9.93
N LEU A 125 16.85 3.59 -8.75
CA LEU A 125 17.36 2.22 -8.56
C LEU A 125 16.17 1.25 -8.57
N GLU A 126 16.23 0.26 -9.46
CA GLU A 126 15.20 -0.79 -9.52
C GLU A 126 15.35 -1.77 -8.35
N ILE A 127 14.26 -2.02 -7.65
CA ILE A 127 14.16 -2.95 -6.53
C ILE A 127 13.07 -3.99 -6.85
N GLN A 128 13.37 -5.26 -6.60
CA GLN A 128 12.37 -6.33 -6.65
C GLN A 128 12.02 -6.77 -5.23
N PRO A 129 10.94 -6.21 -4.63
CA PRO A 129 10.54 -6.52 -3.27
C PRO A 129 9.68 -7.78 -3.19
N PRO A 130 9.52 -8.39 -2.00
CA PRO A 130 8.51 -9.41 -1.76
C PRO A 130 7.09 -8.83 -1.88
N TYR A 131 6.12 -9.67 -2.28
CA TYR A 131 4.71 -9.27 -2.42
C TYR A 131 3.89 -9.53 -1.15
N VAL A 132 4.52 -10.06 -0.11
CA VAL A 132 3.97 -10.23 1.21
C VAL A 132 4.84 -9.49 2.23
N VAL A 133 4.20 -8.88 3.22
CA VAL A 133 4.87 -8.08 4.25
C VAL A 133 4.32 -8.42 5.64
N ASN A 134 5.10 -8.19 6.67
CA ASN A 134 4.66 -8.29 8.06
C ASN A 134 3.84 -7.06 8.49
N ALA A 135 3.16 -7.16 9.64
CA ALA A 135 2.35 -6.08 10.18
C ALA A 135 3.16 -4.79 10.42
N ALA A 136 4.41 -4.89 10.88
CA ALA A 136 5.27 -3.74 11.12
C ALA A 136 5.50 -2.91 9.85
N SER A 137 5.59 -3.54 8.68
CA SER A 137 5.69 -2.85 7.39
C SER A 137 4.38 -2.18 6.99
N GLY A 138 3.24 -2.81 7.32
CA GLY A 138 1.92 -2.20 7.13
C GLY A 138 1.72 -0.93 7.96
N TYR A 139 2.15 -0.95 9.21
CA TYR A 139 2.14 0.24 10.08
C TYR A 139 3.12 1.32 9.61
N GLY A 140 4.28 0.92 9.11
CA GLY A 140 5.32 1.84 8.65
C GLY A 140 4.90 2.76 7.48
N THR A 141 3.88 2.36 6.72
CA THR A 141 3.33 3.15 5.60
C THR A 141 1.85 3.50 5.76
N GLY A 142 1.29 3.29 6.97
CA GLY A 142 -0.10 3.66 7.28
C GLY A 142 -1.18 2.79 6.62
N GLN A 143 -0.83 1.61 6.12
CA GLN A 143 -1.80 0.64 5.63
C GLN A 143 -2.51 -0.09 6.78
N LEU A 144 -1.87 -0.18 7.92
CA LEU A 144 -2.41 -0.66 9.18
C LEU A 144 -2.47 0.50 10.18
N PRO A 145 -3.48 0.52 11.08
CA PRO A 145 -4.58 -0.43 11.18
C PRO A 145 -5.53 -0.33 10.00
N ASP A 146 -5.91 -1.47 9.40
CA ASP A 146 -6.79 -1.52 8.21
C ASP A 146 -8.26 -1.26 8.58
N LYS A 147 -8.60 0.00 8.76
CA LYS A 147 -9.94 0.45 9.17
C LYS A 147 -11.01 0.18 8.09
N GLU A 148 -10.60 0.08 6.83
CA GLU A 148 -11.50 -0.08 5.69
C GLU A 148 -11.55 -1.51 5.17
N GLY A 149 -10.75 -2.42 5.71
CA GLY A 149 -10.69 -3.81 5.30
C GLY A 149 -10.12 -4.01 3.88
N GLN A 150 -9.13 -3.21 3.49
CA GLN A 150 -8.56 -3.22 2.14
C GLN A 150 -7.45 -4.25 1.94
N MET A 151 -6.80 -4.68 3.02
CA MET A 151 -5.68 -5.60 2.97
C MET A 151 -6.12 -7.06 2.89
N TYR A 152 -5.48 -7.84 2.02
CA TYR A 152 -5.53 -9.30 2.08
C TYR A 152 -4.58 -9.81 3.14
N HIS A 153 -5.08 -10.56 4.10
CA HIS A 153 -4.31 -11.13 5.20
C HIS A 153 -4.19 -12.64 5.09
N CYS A 154 -2.97 -13.17 5.16
CA CYS A 154 -2.65 -14.57 5.26
C CYS A 154 -2.60 -14.96 6.74
N ASN A 155 -3.72 -15.45 7.28
CA ASN A 155 -3.91 -15.63 8.72
C ASN A 155 -2.92 -16.60 9.38
N GLU A 156 -2.52 -17.67 8.68
CA GLU A 156 -1.64 -18.71 9.24
C GLU A 156 -0.21 -18.20 9.45
N ASP A 157 0.27 -17.32 8.57
CA ASP A 157 1.64 -16.80 8.60
C ASP A 157 1.72 -15.37 9.17
N ASP A 158 0.58 -14.74 9.48
CA ASP A 158 0.46 -13.33 9.87
C ASP A 158 1.16 -12.38 8.89
N LEU A 159 0.93 -12.61 7.59
CA LEU A 159 1.47 -11.81 6.50
C LEU A 159 0.35 -11.15 5.71
N TYR A 160 0.66 -10.03 5.08
CA TYR A 160 -0.26 -9.24 4.26
C TYR A 160 0.22 -9.20 2.82
N LEU A 161 -0.69 -9.42 1.86
CA LEU A 161 -0.42 -9.14 0.46
C LEU A 161 -0.33 -7.62 0.25
N ILE A 162 0.69 -7.16 -0.45
CA ILE A 162 0.91 -5.73 -0.64
C ILE A 162 -0.15 -5.09 -1.55
N PRO A 163 -0.71 -3.92 -1.18
CA PRO A 163 -1.59 -3.14 -2.04
C PRO A 163 -0.82 -2.24 -3.01
N THR A 164 0.48 -2.10 -2.82
CA THR A 164 1.42 -1.26 -3.57
C THR A 164 2.86 -1.63 -3.20
N ALA A 165 3.79 -1.52 -4.14
CA ALA A 165 5.22 -1.68 -3.86
C ALA A 165 5.77 -0.60 -2.92
N GLU A 166 5.07 0.51 -2.73
CA GLU A 166 5.41 1.52 -1.73
C GLU A 166 5.65 0.90 -0.35
N VAL A 167 4.78 -0.04 0.07
CA VAL A 167 4.89 -0.65 1.40
C VAL A 167 6.25 -1.33 1.61
N PRO A 168 6.66 -2.34 0.83
CA PRO A 168 7.96 -2.97 1.05
C PRO A 168 9.14 -2.03 0.74
N VAL A 169 9.06 -1.20 -0.29
CA VAL A 169 10.19 -0.34 -0.70
C VAL A 169 10.48 0.75 0.32
N THR A 170 9.46 1.42 0.85
CA THR A 170 9.64 2.44 1.90
C THR A 170 10.16 1.80 3.19
N ASN A 171 9.68 0.60 3.53
CA ASN A 171 10.12 -0.11 4.73
C ASN A 171 11.55 -0.69 4.65
N LEU A 172 12.22 -0.68 3.51
CA LEU A 172 13.66 -0.93 3.43
C LEU A 172 14.45 0.07 4.30
N TYR A 173 13.89 1.25 4.50
CA TYR A 173 14.51 2.37 5.19
C TYR A 173 13.88 2.66 6.56
N ARG A 174 12.96 1.83 7.01
CA ARG A 174 12.40 1.94 8.36
C ARG A 174 13.51 1.77 9.40
N ASP A 175 13.51 2.62 10.42
CA ASP A 175 14.51 2.65 11.51
C ASP A 175 15.95 2.94 11.03
N VAL A 176 16.12 3.51 9.84
CA VAL A 176 17.41 3.95 9.30
C VAL A 176 17.56 5.45 9.44
N ILE A 177 18.71 5.90 9.96
CA ILE A 177 19.09 7.32 10.00
C ILE A 177 20.09 7.55 8.86
N PHE A 178 19.75 8.45 7.94
CA PHE A 178 20.60 8.81 6.80
C PHE A 178 21.46 10.02 7.12
N ASN A 179 22.61 10.12 6.43
CA ASN A 179 23.29 11.40 6.32
C ASN A 179 22.60 12.24 5.24
N GLU A 180 22.65 13.54 5.35
CA GLU A 180 22.08 14.46 4.35
C GLU A 180 22.66 14.22 2.93
N SER A 181 23.94 13.85 2.87
CA SER A 181 24.62 13.52 1.61
C SER A 181 24.09 12.26 0.89
N ASP A 182 23.33 11.40 1.57
CA ASP A 182 22.77 10.16 1.02
C ASP A 182 21.42 10.42 0.32
N LEU A 183 20.88 11.61 0.47
CA LEU A 183 19.59 12.02 -0.08
C LEU A 183 19.74 12.79 -1.40
N PRO A 184 18.76 12.71 -2.31
CA PRO A 184 17.57 11.87 -2.24
C PRO A 184 17.86 10.41 -2.61
N ILE A 185 17.22 9.47 -1.91
CA ILE A 185 17.21 8.06 -2.28
C ILE A 185 16.02 7.83 -3.22
N LYS A 186 16.29 7.24 -4.40
CA LYS A 186 15.28 7.05 -5.44
C LYS A 186 15.19 5.57 -5.81
N ASN A 187 14.01 4.98 -5.62
CA ASN A 187 13.76 3.58 -5.97
C ASN A 187 12.56 3.44 -6.89
N THR A 188 12.61 2.47 -7.78
CA THR A 188 11.47 2.02 -8.56
C THR A 188 11.26 0.53 -8.37
N ALA A 189 10.01 0.09 -8.37
CA ALA A 189 9.67 -1.32 -8.25
C ALA A 189 8.42 -1.66 -9.05
N TYR A 190 8.43 -2.82 -9.71
CA TYR A 190 7.24 -3.46 -10.23
C TYR A 190 6.70 -4.44 -9.21
N SER A 191 5.38 -4.46 -9.04
CA SER A 191 4.70 -5.52 -8.30
C SER A 191 3.29 -5.77 -8.80
N ALA A 192 2.80 -7.01 -8.61
CA ALA A 192 1.37 -7.23 -8.47
C ALA A 192 0.91 -6.58 -7.16
N CYS A 193 -0.24 -5.91 -7.21
CA CYS A 193 -0.86 -5.23 -6.09
C CYS A 193 -2.21 -5.87 -5.79
N PHE A 194 -2.56 -5.99 -4.51
CA PHE A 194 -3.76 -6.67 -4.06
C PHE A 194 -4.58 -5.77 -3.15
N ARG A 195 -5.85 -5.53 -3.53
CA ARG A 195 -6.79 -4.72 -2.74
C ARG A 195 -8.13 -5.42 -2.66
N ARG A 196 -8.72 -5.46 -1.47
CA ARG A 196 -10.04 -6.06 -1.30
C ARG A 196 -11.15 -5.23 -1.93
N GLU A 197 -10.90 -3.96 -2.24
CA GLU A 197 -11.87 -3.01 -2.81
C GLU A 197 -13.21 -3.03 -2.04
N ALA A 198 -13.13 -3.12 -0.71
CA ALA A 198 -14.27 -3.21 0.17
C ALA A 198 -15.18 -1.99 -0.03
N GLY A 199 -16.47 -2.24 -0.21
CA GLY A 199 -17.47 -1.18 -0.46
C GLY A 199 -17.57 -0.72 -1.92
N SER A 200 -16.76 -1.24 -2.86
CA SER A 200 -16.87 -0.89 -4.27
C SER A 200 -17.93 -1.74 -4.98
N TYR A 201 -18.85 -1.08 -5.69
CA TYR A 201 -19.91 -1.77 -6.45
C TYR A 201 -20.43 -0.91 -7.62
N GLY A 202 -21.22 -1.52 -8.51
CA GLY A 202 -21.88 -0.82 -9.60
C GLY A 202 -20.96 -0.49 -10.79
N LYS A 203 -21.01 0.75 -11.28
CA LYS A 203 -20.25 1.17 -12.48
C LYS A 203 -18.74 1.16 -12.27
N ASP A 204 -18.30 1.37 -11.04
CA ASP A 204 -16.89 1.50 -10.69
C ASP A 204 -16.11 0.18 -10.78
N VAL A 205 -16.80 -0.96 -10.74
CA VAL A 205 -16.18 -2.30 -10.85
C VAL A 205 -16.18 -2.87 -12.28
N ARG A 206 -16.63 -2.10 -13.29
CA ARG A 206 -16.68 -2.58 -14.66
C ARG A 206 -15.30 -2.46 -15.33
N GLY A 207 -14.88 -3.54 -16.00
CA GLY A 207 -13.61 -3.59 -16.76
C GLY A 207 -12.39 -3.50 -15.83
N LEU A 208 -11.49 -2.55 -16.09
CA LEU A 208 -10.24 -2.35 -15.37
C LEU A 208 -10.30 -1.22 -14.33
N ASN A 209 -11.46 -0.64 -14.06
CA ASN A 209 -11.55 0.53 -13.20
C ASN A 209 -11.21 0.22 -11.73
N ARG A 210 -11.68 -0.92 -11.20
CA ARG A 210 -11.43 -1.39 -9.84
C ARG A 210 -11.13 -2.89 -9.88
N LEU A 211 -9.93 -3.26 -9.48
CA LEU A 211 -9.45 -4.64 -9.52
C LEU A 211 -8.91 -5.06 -8.15
N HIS A 212 -9.19 -6.32 -7.80
CA HIS A 212 -8.60 -6.96 -6.62
C HIS A 212 -7.12 -7.28 -6.80
N GLN A 213 -6.71 -7.51 -8.05
CA GLN A 213 -5.31 -7.68 -8.43
C GLN A 213 -5.01 -6.86 -9.69
N PHE A 214 -3.94 -6.08 -9.65
CA PHE A 214 -3.45 -5.28 -10.77
C PHE A 214 -1.94 -5.11 -10.69
N ASP A 215 -1.32 -4.72 -11.78
CA ASP A 215 0.12 -4.45 -11.85
C ASP A 215 0.41 -2.97 -11.71
N LYS A 216 1.47 -2.64 -10.98
CA LYS A 216 1.93 -1.26 -10.78
C LYS A 216 3.45 -1.16 -10.82
N VAL A 217 3.94 -0.18 -11.55
CA VAL A 217 5.32 0.29 -11.39
C VAL A 217 5.27 1.53 -10.50
N GLU A 218 5.96 1.46 -9.39
CA GLU A 218 6.01 2.47 -8.34
C GLU A 218 7.33 3.20 -8.35
N ILE A 219 7.35 4.48 -8.06
CA ILE A 219 8.54 5.24 -7.73
C ILE A 219 8.44 5.74 -6.29
N VAL A 220 9.50 5.54 -5.52
CA VAL A 220 9.61 5.99 -4.12
C VAL A 220 10.84 6.87 -4.00
N GLN A 221 10.68 8.02 -3.41
CA GLN A 221 11.78 8.95 -3.15
C GLN A 221 11.76 9.38 -1.69
N ILE A 222 12.91 9.31 -1.04
CA ILE A 222 13.16 9.74 0.34
C ILE A 222 14.15 10.89 0.31
#